data_5ebf2fbd3e5504b1637c83f0dc299d31
#
_entry.id   5ebf2fbd3e5504b1637c83f0dc299d31
#
_cell.length_a   1.000
_cell.length_b   1.000
_cell.length_c   1.000
_cell.angle_alpha   90.00
_cell.angle_beta   90.00
_cell.angle_gamma   90.00
#
_symmetry.space_group_name_H-M   'P 1'
#
loop_
_entity.id
_entity.type
_entity.pdbx_description
1 polymer ?
#
loop_
_entity_poly.entity_id
_entity_poly.type
_entity_poly.pdbx_seq_one_letter_code
_entity_poly.pdbx_strand_id
1 'polypeptide(L)'
;MPKTVYIVAGELSGDAHGAGLLSSLREMIPDVRVLGAGGPKIKKIAGDGLRDWVEDAAVMGLWEVLKHYGWFKQQFAEMLDEIKAARPEILLLVDYPGFNLRFAKAVREALPETKIIYYISPQVWAWNKG
;
A
#
# COMPACT_ATOMS: atom_id res chain seq x y z
N MET A 1 -21.99 -6.28 7.15
CA MET A 1 -20.76 -5.51 7.47
C MET A 1 -19.91 -5.35 6.22
N PRO A 2 -19.57 -4.12 5.84
CA PRO A 2 -18.69 -3.93 4.71
C PRO A 2 -17.30 -4.48 5.00
N LYS A 3 -16.68 -5.04 3.97
CA LYS A 3 -15.30 -5.49 4.06
C LYS A 3 -14.36 -4.29 3.96
N THR A 4 -13.25 -4.37 4.65
CA THR A 4 -12.24 -3.31 4.64
C THR A 4 -10.93 -3.86 4.07
N VAL A 5 -10.37 -3.13 3.13
CA VAL A 5 -9.06 -3.43 2.53
C VAL A 5 -8.12 -2.28 2.83
N TYR A 6 -6.94 -2.59 3.34
CA TYR A 6 -5.87 -1.62 3.51
C TYR A 6 -4.85 -1.87 2.42
N ILE A 7 -4.60 -0.86 1.57
CA ILE A 7 -3.69 -1.01 0.44
C ILE A 7 -2.46 -0.13 0.64
N VAL A 8 -1.28 -0.63 0.23
CA VAL A 8 -0.06 0.19 0.25
C VAL A 8 0.66 0.06 -1.08
N ALA A 9 0.75 1.17 -1.79
CA ALA A 9 1.55 1.32 -3.00
C ALA A 9 2.41 2.56 -2.84
N GLY A 10 3.69 2.47 -3.17
CA GLY A 10 4.65 3.54 -2.93
C GLY A 10 5.18 4.25 -4.17
N GLU A 11 4.78 3.80 -5.36
CA GLU A 11 5.25 4.33 -6.63
C GLU A 11 4.09 4.49 -7.60
N LEU A 12 4.28 5.30 -8.65
CA LEU A 12 3.22 5.52 -9.64
C LEU A 12 2.79 4.25 -10.37
N SER A 13 3.74 3.36 -10.67
CA SER A 13 3.40 2.08 -11.30
C SER A 13 2.54 1.21 -10.37
N GLY A 14 2.90 1.18 -9.09
CA GLY A 14 2.12 0.46 -8.08
C GLY A 14 0.75 1.07 -7.87
N ASP A 15 0.64 2.40 -7.95
CA ASP A 15 -0.63 3.10 -7.89
C ASP A 15 -1.56 2.66 -9.03
N ALA A 16 -1.02 2.55 -10.25
CA ALA A 16 -1.81 2.11 -11.39
C ALA A 16 -2.28 0.66 -11.23
N HIS A 17 -1.38 -0.23 -10.83
CA HIS A 17 -1.73 -1.64 -10.61
C HIS A 17 -2.74 -1.79 -9.46
N GLY A 18 -2.49 -1.06 -8.38
CA GLY A 18 -3.38 -1.09 -7.22
C GLY A 18 -4.78 -0.59 -7.54
N ALA A 19 -4.87 0.49 -8.33
CA ALA A 19 -6.16 1.02 -8.76
C ALA A 19 -6.94 -0.01 -9.58
N GLY A 20 -6.25 -0.73 -10.48
CA GLY A 20 -6.88 -1.80 -11.26
C GLY A 20 -7.41 -2.93 -10.40
N LEU A 21 -6.61 -3.35 -9.42
CA LEU A 21 -7.02 -4.40 -8.49
C LEU A 21 -8.22 -3.96 -7.65
N LEU A 22 -8.22 -2.72 -7.17
CA LEU A 22 -9.33 -2.19 -6.38
C LEU A 22 -10.60 -2.05 -7.19
N SER A 23 -10.48 -1.64 -8.46
CA SER A 23 -11.65 -1.54 -9.34
C SER A 23 -12.31 -2.91 -9.52
N SER A 24 -11.51 -3.94 -9.75
CA SER A 24 -12.01 -5.31 -9.87
C SER A 24 -12.65 -5.79 -8.57
N LEU A 25 -12.00 -5.47 -7.45
CA LEU A 25 -12.54 -5.86 -6.15
C LEU A 25 -13.88 -5.18 -5.86
N ARG A 26 -14.01 -3.91 -6.24
CA ARG A 26 -15.25 -3.16 -6.02
C ARG A 26 -16.40 -3.66 -6.88
N GLU A 27 -16.10 -4.23 -8.05
CA GLU A 27 -17.12 -4.89 -8.84
C GLU A 27 -17.69 -6.11 -8.13
N MET A 28 -16.83 -6.83 -7.41
CA MET A 28 -17.24 -8.02 -6.65
C MET A 28 -17.85 -7.68 -5.31
N ILE A 29 -17.35 -6.63 -4.67
CA ILE A 29 -17.80 -6.18 -3.34
C ILE A 29 -18.05 -4.67 -3.43
N PRO A 30 -19.25 -4.26 -3.90
CA PRO A 30 -19.51 -2.83 -4.17
C PRO A 30 -19.35 -1.89 -2.98
N ASP A 31 -19.55 -2.38 -1.78
CA ASP A 31 -19.46 -1.57 -0.57
C ASP A 31 -18.11 -1.73 0.15
N VAL A 32 -17.11 -2.28 -0.52
CA VAL A 32 -15.79 -2.44 0.10
C VAL A 32 -15.23 -1.08 0.52
N ARG A 33 -14.74 -1.03 1.74
CA ARG A 33 -14.10 0.17 2.27
C ARG A 33 -12.60 0.08 2.03
N VAL A 34 -12.03 1.12 1.44
CA VAL A 34 -10.60 1.14 1.09
C VAL A 34 -9.87 2.19 1.92
N LEU A 35 -8.85 1.76 2.62
CA LEU A 35 -7.96 2.62 3.39
C LEU A 35 -6.53 2.37 2.93
N GLY A 36 -5.60 3.19 3.35
CA GLY A 36 -4.20 2.93 3.12
C GLY A 36 -3.43 4.09 2.53
N ALA A 37 -2.43 3.76 1.71
CA ALA A 37 -1.55 4.73 1.10
C ALA A 37 -1.28 4.38 -0.36
N GLY A 38 -1.31 5.37 -1.23
CA GLY A 38 -1.09 5.17 -2.65
C GLY A 38 -0.93 6.50 -3.34
N GLY A 39 -1.25 6.52 -4.62
CA GLY A 39 -1.17 7.73 -5.43
C GLY A 39 -2.55 8.20 -5.89
N PRO A 40 -2.57 9.11 -6.89
CA PRO A 40 -3.82 9.74 -7.31
C PRO A 40 -4.86 8.77 -7.88
N LYS A 41 -4.43 7.68 -8.51
CA LYS A 41 -5.38 6.72 -9.10
C LYS A 41 -6.10 5.92 -8.03
N ILE A 42 -5.37 5.45 -7.03
CA ILE A 42 -5.99 4.75 -5.89
C ILE A 42 -6.85 5.73 -5.09
N LYS A 43 -6.36 6.94 -4.89
CA LYS A 43 -7.10 7.98 -4.16
C LYS A 43 -8.47 8.25 -4.78
N LYS A 44 -8.53 8.25 -6.10
CA LYS A 44 -9.77 8.49 -6.83
C LYS A 44 -10.81 7.41 -6.53
N ILE A 45 -10.37 6.18 -6.33
CA ILE A 45 -11.26 5.07 -6.03
C ILE A 45 -11.59 5.02 -4.53
N ALA A 46 -10.59 5.19 -3.69
CA ALA A 46 -10.71 5.02 -2.25
C ALA A 46 -11.35 6.20 -1.53
N GLY A 47 -11.08 7.42 -1.99
CA GLY A 47 -11.59 8.62 -1.34
C GLY A 47 -10.79 9.02 -0.11
N ASP A 48 -11.49 9.52 0.91
CA ASP A 48 -10.87 10.18 2.06
C ASP A 48 -10.02 9.26 2.95
N GLY A 49 -10.25 7.97 2.90
CA GLY A 49 -9.49 7.02 3.73
C GLY A 49 -8.09 6.73 3.22
N LEU A 50 -7.71 7.32 2.08
CA LEU A 50 -6.41 7.05 1.49
C LEU A 50 -5.44 8.21 1.67
N ARG A 51 -4.23 7.85 2.09
CA ARG A 51 -3.09 8.77 2.17
C ARG A 51 -2.45 8.83 0.77
N ASP A 52 -2.48 9.98 0.15
CA ASP A 52 -1.87 10.19 -1.17
C ASP A 52 -0.41 10.60 -0.95
N TRP A 53 0.49 9.64 -0.95
CA TRP A 53 1.87 9.85 -0.51
C TRP A 53 2.94 9.57 -1.56
N VAL A 54 2.56 9.11 -2.75
CA VAL A 54 3.53 8.63 -3.74
C VAL A 54 4.53 9.71 -4.15
N GLU A 55 4.08 10.95 -4.35
CA GLU A 55 5.00 12.05 -4.68
C GLU A 55 5.98 12.32 -3.55
N ASP A 56 5.47 12.41 -2.33
CA ASP A 56 6.31 12.65 -1.15
C ASP A 56 7.28 11.50 -0.94
N ALA A 57 6.83 10.26 -1.11
CA ALA A 57 7.68 9.10 -0.96
C ALA A 57 8.83 9.10 -1.97
N ALA A 58 8.57 9.54 -3.21
CA ALA A 58 9.62 9.64 -4.23
C ALA A 58 10.66 10.69 -3.85
N VAL A 59 10.22 11.87 -3.41
CA VAL A 59 11.12 12.93 -2.99
C VAL A 59 11.91 12.53 -1.75
N MET A 60 11.23 12.02 -0.74
CA MET A 60 11.88 11.64 0.51
C MET A 60 12.78 10.42 0.35
N GLY A 61 12.47 9.54 -0.60
CA GLY A 61 13.34 8.42 -0.91
C GLY A 61 14.73 8.86 -1.35
N LEU A 62 14.80 9.93 -2.16
CA LEU A 62 16.08 10.51 -2.56
C LEU A 62 16.82 11.12 -1.39
N TRP A 63 16.10 11.87 -0.55
CA TRP A 63 16.69 12.55 0.60
C TRP A 63 17.20 11.57 1.64
N GLU A 64 16.44 10.53 1.93
CA GLU A 64 16.78 9.60 3.02
C GLU A 64 17.95 8.69 2.68
N VAL A 65 18.23 8.46 1.42
CA VAL A 65 19.46 7.78 1.01
C VAL A 65 20.68 8.58 1.48
N LEU A 66 20.55 9.92 1.56
CA LEU A 66 21.64 10.80 1.92
C LEU A 66 21.68 11.19 3.41
N LYS A 67 20.55 11.19 4.11
CA LYS A 67 20.50 11.79 5.44
C LYS A 67 19.80 10.99 6.54
N HIS A 68 18.50 10.79 6.47
CA HIS A 68 17.73 10.27 7.61
C HIS A 68 16.56 9.41 7.12
N TYR A 69 16.15 8.45 7.96
CA TYR A 69 14.99 7.62 7.71
C TYR A 69 13.73 8.08 8.44
N GLY A 70 13.78 9.30 9.03
CA GLY A 70 12.73 9.78 9.92
C GLY A 70 11.36 9.87 9.27
N TRP A 71 11.29 10.35 8.02
CA TRP A 71 10.00 10.51 7.35
C TRP A 71 9.32 9.15 7.13
N PHE A 72 10.05 8.16 6.61
CA PHE A 72 9.48 6.82 6.38
C PHE A 72 9.13 6.13 7.69
N LYS A 73 9.93 6.31 8.73
CA LYS A 73 9.60 5.77 10.05
C LYS A 73 8.30 6.36 10.58
N GLN A 74 8.09 7.66 10.39
CA GLN A 74 6.88 8.32 10.82
C GLN A 74 5.67 7.80 10.05
N GLN A 75 5.78 7.69 8.71
CA GLN A 75 4.69 7.14 7.90
C GLN A 75 4.37 5.71 8.30
N PHE A 76 5.40 4.91 8.52
CA PHE A 76 5.25 3.52 8.95
C PHE A 76 4.47 3.45 10.26
N ALA A 77 4.87 4.23 11.25
CA ALA A 77 4.22 4.23 12.56
C ALA A 77 2.77 4.68 12.47
N GLU A 78 2.50 5.75 11.72
CA GLU A 78 1.14 6.25 11.54
C GLU A 78 0.26 5.23 10.83
N MET A 79 0.79 4.61 9.79
CA MET A 79 0.04 3.61 9.02
C MET A 79 -0.21 2.36 9.86
N LEU A 80 0.75 1.95 10.67
CA LEU A 80 0.56 0.79 11.55
C LEU A 80 -0.53 1.07 12.58
N ASP A 81 -0.56 2.28 13.13
CA ASP A 81 -1.62 2.67 14.06
C ASP A 81 -2.99 2.68 13.37
N GLU A 82 -3.05 3.19 12.14
CA GLU A 82 -4.28 3.21 11.36
C GLU A 82 -4.82 1.80 11.11
N ILE A 83 -3.94 0.90 10.70
CA ILE A 83 -4.38 -0.46 10.36
C ILE A 83 -4.80 -1.24 11.61
N LYS A 84 -4.12 -1.01 12.72
CA LYS A 84 -4.52 -1.63 13.99
C LYS A 84 -5.90 -1.18 14.44
N ALA A 85 -6.22 0.10 14.23
CA ALA A 85 -7.52 0.65 14.56
C ALA A 85 -8.60 0.13 13.62
N ALA A 86 -8.30 0.05 12.34
CA ALA A 86 -9.26 -0.36 11.31
C ALA A 86 -9.52 -1.86 11.28
N ARG A 87 -8.52 -2.68 11.62
CA ARG A 87 -8.60 -4.15 11.61
C ARG A 87 -9.19 -4.68 10.30
N PRO A 88 -8.56 -4.38 9.15
CA PRO A 88 -9.12 -4.80 7.86
C PRO A 88 -9.07 -6.31 7.69
N GLU A 89 -9.94 -6.84 6.85
CA GLU A 89 -9.92 -8.24 6.47
C GLU A 89 -8.71 -8.55 5.61
N ILE A 90 -8.30 -7.58 4.78
CA ILE A 90 -7.20 -7.77 3.82
C ILE A 90 -6.23 -6.61 3.88
N LEU A 91 -4.93 -6.93 3.90
CA LEU A 91 -3.86 -5.99 3.62
C LEU A 91 -3.33 -6.32 2.23
N LEU A 92 -3.49 -5.40 1.29
CA LEU A 92 -3.02 -5.56 -0.08
C LEU A 92 -1.79 -4.70 -0.29
N LEU A 93 -0.65 -5.36 -0.49
CA LEU A 93 0.62 -4.68 -0.72
C LEU A 93 0.97 -4.78 -2.20
N VAL A 94 1.40 -3.66 -2.78
CA VAL A 94 1.72 -3.59 -4.21
C VAL A 94 3.17 -3.17 -4.36
N ASP A 95 4.01 -4.06 -4.86
CA ASP A 95 5.44 -3.83 -5.07
C ASP A 95 6.13 -3.19 -3.85
N TYR A 96 7.08 -2.28 -4.04
CA TYR A 96 7.71 -1.46 -3.01
C TYR A 96 8.27 -2.27 -1.84
N PRO A 97 9.18 -3.23 -2.11
CA PRO A 97 9.57 -4.22 -1.10
C PRO A 97 10.29 -3.65 0.12
N GLY A 98 11.05 -2.57 -0.05
CA GLY A 98 11.79 -1.99 1.07
C GLY A 98 10.88 -1.58 2.23
N PHE A 99 9.71 -1.06 1.92
CA PHE A 99 8.73 -0.68 2.92
C PHE A 99 7.75 -1.83 3.20
N ASN A 100 7.20 -2.41 2.14
CA ASN A 100 6.09 -3.34 2.27
C ASN A 100 6.44 -4.65 2.97
N LEU A 101 7.66 -5.16 2.81
CA LEU A 101 8.05 -6.38 3.52
C LEU A 101 8.10 -6.16 5.02
N ARG A 102 8.63 -5.02 5.45
CA ARG A 102 8.66 -4.67 6.87
C ARG A 102 7.28 -4.41 7.42
N PHE A 103 6.44 -3.74 6.63
CA PHE A 103 5.07 -3.45 7.03
C PHE A 103 4.26 -4.73 7.17
N ALA A 104 4.41 -5.67 6.23
CA ALA A 104 3.76 -6.96 6.29
C ALA A 104 4.11 -7.72 7.57
N LYS A 105 5.39 -7.70 7.94
CA LYS A 105 5.85 -8.37 9.15
C LYS A 105 5.21 -7.76 10.40
N ALA A 106 5.21 -6.42 10.47
CA ALA A 106 4.62 -5.73 11.61
C ALA A 106 3.12 -5.99 11.73
N VAL A 107 2.42 -5.99 10.59
CA VAL A 107 0.98 -6.27 10.58
C VAL A 107 0.69 -7.71 10.97
N ARG A 108 1.51 -8.65 10.49
CA ARG A 108 1.33 -10.06 10.85
C ARG A 108 1.43 -10.26 12.36
N GLU A 109 2.37 -9.57 13.01
CA GLU A 109 2.54 -9.66 14.45
C GLU A 109 1.39 -9.00 15.21
N ALA A 110 0.91 -7.86 14.73
CA ALA A 110 -0.14 -7.10 15.40
C ALA A 110 -1.54 -7.63 15.12
N LEU A 111 -1.79 -8.09 13.90
CA LEU A 111 -3.09 -8.55 13.43
C LEU A 111 -2.95 -9.89 12.72
N PRO A 112 -2.75 -10.99 13.47
CA PRO A 112 -2.49 -12.27 12.83
C PRO A 112 -3.64 -12.79 11.98
N GLU A 113 -4.85 -12.30 12.16
CA GLU A 113 -6.02 -12.72 11.39
C GLU A 113 -6.20 -11.98 10.07
N THR A 114 -5.54 -10.83 9.89
CA THR A 114 -5.61 -10.10 8.64
C THR A 114 -4.93 -10.89 7.53
N LYS A 115 -5.63 -11.09 6.42
CA LYS A 115 -5.04 -11.77 5.26
C LYS A 115 -4.12 -10.78 4.55
N ILE A 116 -2.88 -11.18 4.35
CA ILE A 116 -1.90 -10.35 3.64
C ILE A 116 -1.71 -10.88 2.23
N ILE A 117 -1.96 -10.03 1.24
CA ILE A 117 -1.77 -10.35 -0.17
C ILE A 117 -0.70 -9.42 -0.71
N TYR A 118 0.33 -9.98 -1.31
CA TYR A 118 1.41 -9.19 -1.89
C TYR A 118 1.42 -9.35 -3.40
N TYR A 119 1.07 -8.28 -4.09
CA TYR A 119 1.09 -8.24 -5.55
C TYR A 119 2.44 -7.68 -6.01
N ILE A 120 3.15 -8.46 -6.80
CA ILE A 120 4.44 -8.06 -7.37
C ILE A 120 4.26 -7.97 -8.88
N SER A 121 4.43 -6.76 -9.44
CA SER A 121 4.25 -6.58 -10.87
C SER A 121 5.44 -7.15 -11.64
N PRO A 122 5.23 -7.68 -12.85
CA PRO A 122 6.31 -8.18 -13.67
C PRO A 122 7.29 -7.07 -14.05
N GLN A 123 8.59 -7.39 -14.01
CA GLN A 123 9.63 -6.47 -14.43
C GLN A 123 10.01 -6.81 -15.87
N VAL A 124 9.54 -6.00 -16.81
CA VAL A 124 9.72 -6.27 -18.24
C VAL A 124 11.20 -6.42 -18.61
N TRP A 125 12.05 -5.58 -18.08
CA TRP A 125 13.48 -5.64 -18.36
C TRP A 125 14.13 -6.96 -17.95
N ALA A 126 13.60 -7.59 -16.92
CA ALA A 126 14.11 -8.88 -16.44
C ALA A 126 13.82 -10.02 -17.42
N TRP A 127 12.76 -9.91 -18.19
CA TRP A 127 12.36 -10.91 -19.17
C TRP A 127 13.20 -10.84 -20.45
N ASN A 128 13.76 -9.68 -20.72
CA ASN A 128 14.52 -9.44 -21.95
C ASN A 128 16.02 -9.75 -21.83
N LYS A 129 16.40 -10.33 -20.74
CA LYS A 129 17.78 -10.75 -20.54
C LYS A 129 17.99 -12.13 -21.09
N GLY A 130 17.72 -12.24 -22.30
CA GLY A 130 17.78 -13.52 -22.98
C GLY A 130 19.16 -14.08 -23.09
#